data_6187cafc3b7ae4ff8870ac36c0a45feb
#
_entry.id   6187cafc3b7ae4ff8870ac36c0a45feb
#
_cell.length_a   1.000
_cell.length_b   1.000
_cell.length_c   1.000
_cell.angle_alpha   90.00
_cell.angle_beta   90.00
_cell.angle_gamma   90.00
#
_symmetry.space_group_name_H-M   'P 1'
#
loop_
_entity.id
_entity.type
_entity.pdbx_description
1 polymer ?
#
loop_
_entity_poly.entity_id
_entity_poly.type
_entity_poly.pdbx_seq_one_letter_code
_entity_poly.pdbx_strand_id
1 'polypeptide(L)'
;ADFALDYSDPDWRKALEPLTGRRDVDVVYDPVGGDFSEAAFRSLAPGGRHLVVGFAAGDIPRIPLNLPLLKRASIVGVDWGGEIRANPASNIPLMQKLTEWAAAGKIHPEPAASFPLAEAPAVLQRLLDRESVGKPVIRFGA
;
A
#
# COMPACT_ATOMS: atom_id res chain seq x y z
N ALA A 1 2.05 -8.28 9.85
CA ALA A 1 0.71 -7.75 10.14
C ALA A 1 0.05 -8.64 11.20
N ASP A 2 -0.71 -8.04 12.11
CA ASP A 2 -1.41 -8.77 13.17
C ASP A 2 -2.72 -9.37 12.63
N PHE A 3 -3.32 -8.70 11.66
CA PHE A 3 -4.56 -9.11 11.00
C PHE A 3 -4.50 -8.86 9.49
N ALA A 4 -5.27 -9.64 8.74
CA ALA A 4 -5.51 -9.44 7.32
C ALA A 4 -7.02 -9.36 7.06
N LEU A 5 -7.41 -8.47 6.16
CA LEU A 5 -8.78 -8.27 5.72
C LEU A 5 -8.84 -8.31 4.20
N ASP A 6 -9.81 -9.00 3.67
CA ASP A 6 -10.13 -8.93 2.25
C ASP A 6 -11.03 -7.71 2.00
N TYR A 7 -10.47 -6.66 1.44
CA TYR A 7 -11.20 -5.42 1.13
C TYR A 7 -12.01 -5.51 -0.17
N SER A 8 -12.01 -6.65 -0.86
CA SER A 8 -12.97 -6.92 -1.95
C SER A 8 -14.38 -7.19 -1.41
N ASP A 9 -14.51 -7.61 -0.14
CA ASP A 9 -15.78 -7.69 0.56
C ASP A 9 -16.31 -6.26 0.81
N PRO A 10 -17.50 -5.88 0.31
CA PRO A 10 -18.06 -4.55 0.53
C PRO A 10 -18.27 -4.20 2.01
N ASP A 11 -18.37 -5.19 2.87
CA ASP A 11 -18.58 -5.06 4.30
C ASP A 11 -17.28 -5.14 5.14
N TRP A 12 -16.11 -5.15 4.50
CA TRP A 12 -14.80 -5.30 5.17
C TRP A 12 -14.61 -4.38 6.39
N ARG A 13 -15.18 -3.16 6.36
CA ARG A 13 -15.09 -2.21 7.47
C ARG A 13 -15.76 -2.72 8.75
N LYS A 14 -16.82 -3.54 8.63
CA LYS A 14 -17.51 -4.15 9.78
C LYS A 14 -16.63 -5.18 10.49
N ALA A 15 -15.66 -5.75 9.77
CA ALA A 15 -14.72 -6.70 10.33
C ALA A 15 -13.57 -6.07 11.12
N LEU A 16 -13.38 -4.74 11.05
CA LEU A 16 -12.33 -4.06 11.84
C LEU A 16 -12.50 -4.26 13.33
N GLU A 17 -13.70 -4.02 13.85
CA GLU A 17 -13.95 -4.08 15.29
C GLU A 17 -13.78 -5.50 15.87
N PRO A 18 -14.33 -6.58 15.28
CA PRO A 18 -14.08 -7.93 15.75
C PRO A 18 -12.61 -8.34 15.74
N LEU A 19 -11.82 -7.83 14.76
CA LEU A 19 -10.41 -8.19 14.62
C LEU A 19 -9.48 -7.38 15.53
N THR A 20 -9.74 -6.10 15.64
CA THR A 20 -8.80 -5.15 16.30
C THR A 20 -9.28 -4.69 17.66
N GLY A 21 -10.52 -4.99 18.04
CA GLY A 21 -11.19 -4.43 19.21
C GLY A 21 -11.58 -2.95 19.06
N ARG A 22 -11.41 -2.37 17.85
CA ARG A 22 -11.69 -0.96 17.54
C ARG A 22 -12.38 -0.84 16.18
N ARG A 23 -13.35 0.07 16.07
CA ARG A 23 -14.01 0.41 14.80
C ARG A 23 -13.15 1.26 13.87
N ASP A 24 -12.27 2.05 14.46
CA ASP A 24 -11.52 3.10 13.76
C ASP A 24 -10.03 2.82 13.84
N VAL A 25 -9.30 3.31 12.84
CA VAL A 25 -7.84 3.22 12.73
C VAL A 25 -7.20 4.61 12.78
N ASP A 26 -6.00 4.71 13.30
CA ASP A 26 -5.31 5.99 13.44
C ASP A 26 -4.63 6.44 12.13
N VAL A 27 -4.19 5.47 11.32
CA VAL A 27 -3.52 5.73 10.04
C VAL A 27 -4.00 4.76 8.98
N VAL A 28 -4.33 5.28 7.83
CA VAL A 28 -4.52 4.52 6.58
C VAL A 28 -3.31 4.79 5.69
N TYR A 29 -2.62 3.76 5.25
CA TYR A 29 -1.59 3.80 4.23
C TYR A 29 -2.19 3.28 2.92
N ASP A 30 -2.46 4.16 1.96
CA ASP A 30 -3.22 3.85 0.75
C ASP A 30 -2.37 3.92 -0.52
N PRO A 31 -1.81 2.80 -0.99
CA PRO A 31 -1.17 2.70 -2.29
C PRO A 31 -2.15 2.30 -3.41
N VAL A 32 -3.41 2.01 -3.08
CA VAL A 32 -4.40 1.42 -3.99
C VAL A 32 -5.24 2.47 -4.67
N GLY A 33 -5.77 3.41 -3.92
CA GLY A 33 -6.65 4.44 -4.49
C GLY A 33 -8.03 3.91 -4.91
N GLY A 34 -8.61 4.55 -5.92
CA GLY A 34 -9.89 4.14 -6.50
C GLY A 34 -11.06 4.20 -5.52
N ASP A 35 -12.02 3.33 -5.71
CA ASP A 35 -13.26 3.27 -4.91
C ASP A 35 -13.03 2.87 -3.43
N PHE A 36 -11.85 2.32 -3.13
CA PHE A 36 -11.52 1.90 -1.76
C PHE A 36 -11.15 3.06 -0.84
N SER A 37 -10.62 4.15 -1.39
CA SER A 37 -10.08 5.28 -0.59
C SER A 37 -11.11 5.96 0.29
N GLU A 38 -12.34 6.19 -0.20
CA GLU A 38 -13.36 6.83 0.63
C GLU A 38 -13.77 5.93 1.79
N ALA A 39 -13.96 4.63 1.56
CA ALA A 39 -14.28 3.66 2.60
C ALA A 39 -13.16 3.58 3.64
N ALA A 40 -11.90 3.57 3.19
CA ALA A 40 -10.73 3.58 4.06
C ALA A 40 -10.63 4.88 4.87
N PHE A 41 -10.87 6.04 4.25
CA PHE A 41 -10.91 7.32 4.95
C PHE A 41 -12.00 7.36 6.03
N ARG A 42 -13.18 6.81 5.73
CA ARG A 42 -14.30 6.69 6.69
C ARG A 42 -13.98 5.80 7.89
N SER A 43 -12.96 4.95 7.79
CA SER A 43 -12.48 4.11 8.89
C SER A 43 -11.52 4.82 9.84
N LEU A 44 -11.12 6.05 9.55
CA LEU A 44 -10.22 6.81 10.43
C LEU A 44 -10.89 7.20 11.74
N ALA A 45 -10.12 7.12 12.80
CA ALA A 45 -10.44 7.73 14.09
C ALA A 45 -10.36 9.27 13.99
N PRO A 46 -11.00 10.00 14.91
CA PRO A 46 -10.79 11.46 15.02
C PRO A 46 -9.31 11.79 15.22
N GLY A 47 -8.78 12.70 14.39
CA GLY A 47 -7.35 13.04 14.35
C GLY A 47 -6.49 12.09 13.52
N GLY A 48 -7.09 11.07 12.89
CA GLY A 48 -6.39 10.11 12.05
C GLY A 48 -5.85 10.71 10.75
N ARG A 49 -5.02 9.93 10.04
CA ARG A 49 -4.35 10.36 8.81
C ARG A 49 -4.54 9.33 7.70
N HIS A 50 -4.97 9.81 6.54
CA HIS A 50 -4.99 9.04 5.30
C HIS A 50 -3.77 9.42 4.47
N LEU A 51 -2.83 8.50 4.32
CA LEU A 51 -1.61 8.69 3.55
C LEU A 51 -1.86 8.26 2.11
N VAL A 52 -1.87 9.23 1.19
CA VAL A 52 -2.02 8.99 -0.25
C VAL A 52 -0.65 8.62 -0.80
N VAL A 53 -0.45 7.36 -1.14
CA VAL A 53 0.84 6.80 -1.57
C VAL A 53 0.84 6.45 -3.05
N GLY A 54 -0.32 6.04 -3.59
CA GLY A 54 -0.42 5.65 -4.99
C GLY A 54 -1.85 5.34 -5.42
N PHE A 55 -1.99 4.93 -6.68
CA PHE A 55 -3.27 4.66 -7.33
C PHE A 55 -3.20 3.36 -8.13
N ALA A 56 -2.81 2.26 -7.46
CA ALA A 56 -2.66 0.96 -8.12
C ALA A 56 -3.99 0.41 -8.69
N ALA A 57 -5.14 0.90 -8.23
CA ALA A 57 -6.44 0.60 -8.82
C ALA A 57 -6.70 1.31 -10.16
N GLY A 58 -5.87 2.30 -10.52
CA GLY A 58 -5.97 3.09 -11.75
C GLY A 58 -6.67 4.43 -11.57
N ASP A 59 -7.83 4.46 -10.93
CA ASP A 59 -8.61 5.68 -10.76
C ASP A 59 -8.15 6.53 -9.58
N ILE A 60 -8.09 7.85 -9.80
CA ILE A 60 -7.80 8.80 -8.74
C ILE A 60 -9.10 9.06 -7.95
N PRO A 61 -9.11 8.76 -6.64
CA PRO A 61 -10.32 8.87 -5.83
C PRO A 61 -10.75 10.33 -5.62
N ARG A 62 -12.06 10.53 -5.43
CA ARG A 62 -12.65 11.83 -5.09
C ARG A 62 -13.26 11.74 -3.71
N ILE A 63 -12.57 12.27 -2.70
CA ILE A 63 -13.04 12.29 -1.32
C ILE A 63 -13.78 13.60 -1.05
N PRO A 64 -15.07 13.57 -0.66
CA PRO A 64 -15.81 14.77 -0.30
C PRO A 64 -15.19 15.50 0.90
N LEU A 65 -14.96 16.81 0.78
CA LEU A 65 -14.25 17.60 1.82
C LEU A 65 -14.99 17.70 3.16
N ASN A 66 -16.28 17.40 3.21
CA ASN A 66 -16.99 17.30 4.47
C ASN A 66 -16.52 16.10 5.34
N LEU A 67 -15.92 15.08 4.74
CA LEU A 67 -15.41 13.93 5.50
C LEU A 67 -14.21 14.28 6.39
N PRO A 68 -13.14 14.95 5.87
CA PRO A 68 -12.06 15.44 6.73
C PRO A 68 -12.57 16.36 7.85
N LEU A 69 -13.51 17.24 7.55
CA LEU A 69 -14.12 18.14 8.54
C LEU A 69 -14.80 17.36 9.67
N LEU A 70 -15.72 16.45 9.33
CA LEU A 70 -16.52 15.70 10.29
C LEU A 70 -15.69 14.69 11.09
N LYS A 71 -14.73 14.05 10.45
CA LYS A 71 -13.79 13.12 11.09
C LYS A 71 -12.67 13.83 11.86
N ARG A 72 -12.46 15.13 11.62
CA ARG A 72 -11.28 15.86 12.12
C ARG A 72 -9.97 15.15 11.75
N ALA A 73 -9.93 14.57 10.55
CA ALA A 73 -8.83 13.76 10.05
C ALA A 73 -8.12 14.47 8.89
N SER A 74 -6.91 14.06 8.59
CA SER A 74 -6.06 14.66 7.56
C SER A 74 -5.90 13.73 6.36
N ILE A 75 -5.80 14.33 5.17
CA ILE A 75 -5.31 13.68 3.96
C ILE A 75 -3.88 14.19 3.73
N VAL A 76 -2.91 13.27 3.64
CA VAL A 76 -1.49 13.60 3.54
C VAL A 76 -0.90 12.92 2.30
N GLY A 77 -0.34 13.70 1.39
CA GLY A 77 0.38 13.18 0.24
C GLY A 77 1.74 12.60 0.64
N VAL A 78 2.11 11.46 0.06
CA VAL A 78 3.39 10.80 0.26
C VAL A 78 4.03 10.55 -1.11
N ASP A 79 4.72 11.55 -1.64
CA ASP A 79 5.50 11.42 -2.88
C ASP A 79 6.97 11.09 -2.56
N TRP A 80 7.22 9.82 -2.26
CA TRP A 80 8.56 9.31 -2.02
C TRP A 80 9.52 9.57 -3.19
N GLY A 81 9.06 9.36 -4.43
CA GLY A 81 9.86 9.60 -5.62
C GLY A 81 10.21 11.09 -5.81
N GLY A 82 9.28 11.99 -5.48
CA GLY A 82 9.50 13.43 -5.48
C GLY A 82 10.53 13.86 -4.45
N GLU A 83 10.43 13.34 -3.24
CA GLU A 83 11.41 13.61 -2.16
C GLU A 83 12.82 13.19 -2.57
N ILE A 84 12.99 11.97 -3.10
CA ILE A 84 14.32 11.49 -3.54
C ILE A 84 14.86 12.32 -4.70
N ARG A 85 14.03 12.78 -5.63
CA ARG A 85 14.47 13.66 -6.73
C ARG A 85 14.92 15.03 -6.22
N ALA A 86 14.19 15.57 -5.24
CA ALA A 86 14.52 16.86 -4.66
C ALA A 86 15.73 16.81 -3.71
N ASN A 87 15.86 15.72 -2.96
CA ASN A 87 16.91 15.51 -1.97
C ASN A 87 17.41 14.06 -1.99
N PRO A 88 18.30 13.69 -2.94
CA PRO A 88 18.82 12.33 -3.05
C PRO A 88 19.48 11.80 -1.77
N ALA A 89 20.06 12.68 -0.96
CA ALA A 89 20.73 12.31 0.29
C ALA A 89 19.74 11.78 1.35
N SER A 90 18.46 12.14 1.28
CA SER A 90 17.44 11.68 2.22
C SER A 90 17.22 10.16 2.15
N ASN A 91 17.53 9.54 0.99
CA ASN A 91 17.38 8.11 0.79
C ASN A 91 18.45 7.27 1.52
N ILE A 92 19.65 7.84 1.75
CA ILE A 92 20.79 7.08 2.27
C ILE A 92 20.50 6.46 3.65
N PRO A 93 20.07 7.24 4.68
CA PRO A 93 19.80 6.69 6.00
C PRO A 93 18.66 5.66 5.99
N LEU A 94 17.66 5.84 5.12
CA LEU A 94 16.57 4.88 4.99
C LEU A 94 17.05 3.56 4.39
N MET A 95 17.83 3.60 3.31
CA MET A 95 18.36 2.39 2.68
C MET A 95 19.31 1.65 3.61
N GLN A 96 20.13 2.36 4.38
CA GLN A 96 20.95 1.77 5.44
C GLN A 96 20.08 1.05 6.47
N LYS A 97 19.02 1.68 6.94
CA LYS A 97 18.11 1.09 7.92
C LYS A 97 17.38 -0.15 7.40
N LEU A 98 16.91 -0.13 6.17
CA LEU A 98 16.29 -1.28 5.52
C LEU A 98 17.29 -2.45 5.37
N THR A 99 18.54 -2.15 5.00
CA THR A 99 19.60 -3.16 4.90
C THR A 99 19.93 -3.76 6.27
N GLU A 100 20.02 -2.95 7.31
CA GLU A 100 20.20 -3.44 8.68
C GLU A 100 19.05 -4.37 9.11
N TRP A 101 17.81 -4.01 8.82
CA TRP A 101 16.65 -4.82 9.16
C TRP A 101 16.60 -6.14 8.39
N ALA A 102 16.97 -6.12 7.11
CA ALA A 102 17.09 -7.35 6.31
C ALA A 102 18.21 -8.27 6.86
N ALA A 103 19.38 -7.71 7.15
CA ALA A 103 20.50 -8.46 7.73
C ALA A 103 20.17 -9.04 9.12
N ALA A 104 19.38 -8.31 9.91
CA ALA A 104 18.91 -8.75 11.23
C ALA A 104 17.69 -9.70 11.17
N GLY A 105 17.22 -10.08 9.98
CA GLY A 105 16.05 -10.93 9.81
C GLY A 105 14.74 -10.30 10.31
N LYS A 106 14.63 -8.96 10.34
CA LYS A 106 13.41 -8.26 10.73
C LYS A 106 12.42 -8.05 9.57
N ILE A 107 12.93 -8.07 8.35
CA ILE A 107 12.15 -8.06 7.13
C ILE A 107 12.59 -9.22 6.25
N HIS A 108 11.59 -9.94 5.73
CA HIS A 108 11.78 -11.11 4.88
C HIS A 108 10.96 -10.88 3.59
N PRO A 109 11.58 -10.28 2.55
CA PRO A 109 10.90 -10.20 1.26
C PRO A 109 10.59 -11.58 0.73
N GLU A 110 9.39 -11.80 0.20
CA GLU A 110 9.05 -13.04 -0.47
C GLU A 110 10.04 -13.30 -1.62
N PRO A 111 10.53 -14.53 -1.77
CA PRO A 111 11.42 -14.88 -2.86
C PRO A 111 10.79 -14.55 -4.20
N ALA A 112 11.53 -13.88 -5.07
CA ALA A 112 11.07 -13.53 -6.41
C ALA A 112 10.90 -14.81 -7.24
N ALA A 113 9.70 -15.05 -7.76
CA ALA A 113 9.49 -16.06 -8.79
C ALA A 113 10.18 -15.62 -10.08
N SER A 114 10.91 -16.54 -10.71
CA SER A 114 11.75 -16.24 -11.88
C SER A 114 11.21 -16.91 -13.14
N PHE A 115 11.05 -16.16 -14.21
CA PHE A 115 10.42 -16.60 -15.46
C PHE A 115 11.34 -16.32 -16.65
N PRO A 116 11.34 -17.13 -17.71
CA PRO A 116 12.04 -16.82 -18.95
C PRO A 116 11.36 -15.64 -19.67
N LEU A 117 12.12 -14.97 -20.54
CA LEU A 117 11.61 -13.82 -21.31
C LEU A 117 10.34 -14.14 -22.11
N ALA A 118 10.23 -15.33 -22.64
CA ALA A 118 9.06 -15.76 -23.43
C ALA A 118 7.76 -15.74 -22.62
N GLU A 119 7.84 -15.87 -21.28
CA GLU A 119 6.66 -15.82 -20.38
C GLU A 119 6.30 -14.40 -19.92
N ALA A 120 7.08 -13.39 -20.26
CA ALA A 120 6.85 -12.02 -19.78
C ALA A 120 5.41 -11.52 -20.01
N PRO A 121 4.75 -11.73 -21.18
CA PRO A 121 3.38 -11.29 -21.36
C PRO A 121 2.39 -11.95 -20.38
N ALA A 122 2.53 -13.25 -20.13
CA ALA A 122 1.68 -13.99 -19.20
C ALA A 122 1.92 -13.54 -17.74
N VAL A 123 3.16 -13.25 -17.38
CA VAL A 123 3.52 -12.74 -16.05
C VAL A 123 2.94 -11.35 -15.83
N LEU A 124 3.00 -10.47 -16.83
CA LEU A 124 2.38 -9.14 -16.76
C LEU A 124 0.86 -9.23 -16.63
N GLN A 125 0.22 -10.18 -17.35
CA GLN A 125 -1.22 -10.38 -17.21
C GLN A 125 -1.59 -10.80 -15.79
N ARG A 126 -0.86 -11.74 -15.17
CA ARG A 126 -1.08 -12.12 -13.76
C ARG A 126 -0.95 -10.96 -12.78
N LEU A 127 -0.03 -10.01 -13.06
CA LEU A 127 0.06 -8.79 -12.23
C LEU A 127 -1.18 -7.91 -12.36
N LEU A 128 -1.71 -7.76 -13.58
CA LEU A 128 -2.94 -7.01 -13.84
C LEU A 128 -4.15 -7.69 -13.17
N ASP A 129 -4.19 -9.01 -13.22
CA ASP A 129 -5.27 -9.83 -12.62
C ASP A 129 -5.13 -9.97 -11.09
N ARG A 130 -4.08 -9.38 -10.49
CA ARG A 130 -3.76 -9.44 -9.04
C ARG A 130 -3.52 -10.87 -8.52
N GLU A 131 -3.08 -11.77 -9.38
CA GLU A 131 -2.77 -13.17 -9.05
C GLU A 131 -1.31 -13.38 -8.62
N SER A 132 -0.48 -12.34 -8.71
CA SER A 132 0.94 -12.44 -8.36
C SER A 132 1.20 -12.07 -6.92
N VAL A 133 1.93 -12.92 -6.21
CA VAL A 133 2.49 -12.65 -4.88
C VAL A 133 3.98 -12.34 -5.02
N GLY A 134 4.45 -11.29 -4.35
CA GLY A 134 5.84 -10.84 -4.44
C GLY A 134 6.14 -10.12 -5.77
N LYS A 135 7.41 -10.11 -6.14
CA LYS A 135 7.89 -9.44 -7.37
C LYS A 135 8.41 -10.48 -8.36
N PRO A 136 7.73 -10.70 -9.49
CA PRO A 136 8.25 -11.59 -10.53
C PRO A 136 9.52 -11.01 -11.18
N VAL A 137 10.47 -11.88 -11.51
CA VAL A 137 11.72 -11.52 -12.18
C VAL A 137 11.79 -12.21 -13.52
N ILE A 138 12.05 -11.46 -14.57
CA ILE A 138 12.27 -12.00 -15.91
C ILE A 138 13.78 -12.22 -16.11
N ARG A 139 14.17 -13.46 -16.46
CA ARG A 139 15.55 -13.81 -16.77
C ARG A 139 15.80 -13.67 -18.26
N PHE A 140 16.91 -13.05 -18.61
CA PHE A 140 17.43 -12.96 -19.97
C PHE A 140 18.58 -13.98 -20.11
N GLY A 141 18.52 -14.77 -21.17
CA GLY A 141 19.48 -15.85 -21.43
C GLY A 141 19.01 -17.20 -20.90
N ALA A 142 19.48 -18.25 -21.57
CA ALA A 142 19.28 -19.62 -21.16
C ALA A 142 20.22 -19.98 -20.01
#